data_37a925b14324bbf68461402db52d2c99
#
_entry.id   37a925b14324bbf68461402db52d2c99
#
_cell.length_a   1.000
_cell.length_b   1.000
_cell.length_c   1.000
_cell.angle_alpha   90.00
_cell.angle_beta   90.00
_cell.angle_gamma   90.00
#
_symmetry.space_group_name_H-M   'P 1'
#
loop_
_entity.id
_entity.type
_entity.pdbx_description
1 polymer ?
#
loop_
_entity_poly.entity_id
_entity_poly.type
_entity_poly.pdbx_seq_one_letter_code
_entity_poly.pdbx_strand_id
1 'polypeptide(L)'
;MNEIRVDAVYQASSERTIGRMCDIDPALAAGPLTTTVGDFDVVLAFPKFEGRLPAQGYPGWSGDDSAPVALSPTYFTAHTVFALTPGLDEPVVQTQLKAAIAAIRFAAARLSDALRVEQPSVGMVGHIPKVLSLTATDVTQGLKLTVPEPLNPAYPMVVGLPVLTLDAATNALRNGVSPPRALLSQARYLTQSTNSPQPGTAILLAAVAAETYAKESLKSCRPPGSTPSLRSLQQKHGSAIDLYGPIAKEVIGRSLEHDDPTLWSDLGKLFSTRNKMAHRLTTPTHPDARNLVVAAMQAMDWLG
;
A
#
# COMPACT_ATOMS: atom_id res chain seq x y z
N MET A 1 -7.40 8.89 36.91
CA MET A 1 -6.65 8.42 35.69
C MET A 1 -6.50 9.61 34.79
N ASN A 2 -5.30 9.89 34.35
CA ASN A 2 -5.10 10.90 33.31
C ASN A 2 -5.34 10.27 31.95
N GLU A 3 -6.04 10.96 31.08
CA GLU A 3 -6.28 10.51 29.71
C GLU A 3 -5.28 11.19 28.77
N ILE A 4 -4.48 10.37 28.08
CA ILE A 4 -3.46 10.85 27.13
C ILE A 4 -3.96 10.61 25.71
N ARG A 5 -3.96 11.66 24.91
CA ARG A 5 -4.24 11.61 23.50
C ARG A 5 -2.98 11.86 22.69
N VAL A 6 -2.69 10.97 21.77
CA VAL A 6 -1.61 11.12 20.79
C VAL A 6 -2.25 11.33 19.43
N ASP A 7 -1.95 12.45 18.79
CA ASP A 7 -2.42 12.81 17.46
C ASP A 7 -1.27 12.86 16.48
N ALA A 8 -1.46 12.32 15.29
CA ALA A 8 -0.53 12.40 14.19
C ALA A 8 -1.24 12.82 12.89
N VAL A 9 -0.54 13.57 12.07
CA VAL A 9 -0.96 13.90 10.70
C VAL A 9 0.06 13.29 9.75
N TYR A 10 -0.43 12.49 8.81
CA TYR A 10 0.38 11.81 7.81
C TYR A 10 0.08 12.31 6.41
N GLN A 11 1.11 12.44 5.61
CA GLN A 11 0.95 12.78 4.21
C GLN A 11 0.47 11.54 3.43
N ALA A 12 -0.68 11.67 2.76
CA ALA A 12 -1.26 10.60 1.94
C ALA A 12 -0.82 10.67 0.48
N SER A 13 -0.54 11.89 -0.02
CA SER A 13 -0.06 12.10 -1.38
C SER A 13 0.98 13.23 -1.41
N SER A 14 1.74 13.33 -2.49
CA SER A 14 2.69 14.45 -2.61
C SER A 14 1.96 15.75 -2.96
N GLU A 15 2.45 16.86 -2.41
CA GLU A 15 1.93 18.21 -2.65
C GLU A 15 2.01 18.66 -4.12
N ARG A 16 2.71 17.93 -4.98
CA ARG A 16 2.87 18.27 -6.40
C ARG A 16 1.86 17.62 -7.33
N THR A 17 0.91 16.87 -6.82
CA THR A 17 -0.17 16.33 -7.62
C THR A 17 -1.23 17.41 -7.84
N ILE A 18 -0.88 18.35 -8.69
CA ILE A 18 -1.82 19.32 -9.24
C ILE A 18 -2.53 18.60 -10.40
N GLY A 19 -3.67 18.11 -10.15
CA GLY A 19 -4.51 17.47 -11.16
C GLY A 19 -5.30 16.36 -10.53
N ARG A 20 -6.55 16.47 -10.52
CA ARG A 20 -7.59 15.59 -9.98
C ARG A 20 -7.11 14.76 -8.80
N MET A 21 -7.51 15.21 -7.70
CA MET A 21 -7.35 14.66 -6.39
C MET A 21 -8.00 13.27 -6.31
N CYS A 22 -7.41 12.35 -5.57
CA CYS A 22 -7.93 10.98 -5.43
C CYS A 22 -9.42 11.03 -5.12
N ASP A 23 -10.22 10.44 -6.00
CA ASP A 23 -11.60 10.15 -5.64
C ASP A 23 -11.51 9.13 -4.49
N ILE A 24 -11.75 9.61 -3.27
CA ILE A 24 -11.99 8.72 -2.14
C ILE A 24 -13.45 8.33 -2.21
N ASP A 25 -13.70 7.06 -2.00
CA ASP A 25 -15.05 6.59 -1.73
C ASP A 25 -15.71 7.52 -0.70
N PRO A 26 -16.85 8.15 -1.02
CA PRO A 26 -17.57 9.00 -0.08
C PRO A 26 -17.80 8.34 1.30
N ALA A 27 -17.86 7.01 1.33
CA ALA A 27 -17.98 6.25 2.57
C ALA A 27 -16.73 6.37 3.47
N LEU A 28 -15.52 6.47 2.90
CA LEU A 28 -14.30 6.74 3.67
C LEU A 28 -14.27 8.15 4.27
N ALA A 29 -14.87 9.10 3.55
CA ALA A 29 -15.00 10.46 4.02
C ALA A 29 -16.12 10.61 5.06
N ALA A 30 -17.06 9.68 5.12
CA ALA A 30 -18.24 9.75 5.97
C ALA A 30 -17.95 9.50 7.45
N GLY A 31 -16.87 8.77 7.76
CA GLY A 31 -16.53 8.44 9.13
C GLY A 31 -15.09 7.97 9.33
N PRO A 32 -14.63 7.92 10.58
CA PRO A 32 -13.29 7.41 10.89
C PRO A 32 -13.21 5.91 10.72
N LEU A 33 -12.01 5.44 10.36
CA LEU A 33 -11.63 4.04 10.42
C LEU A 33 -11.02 3.74 11.79
N THR A 34 -11.39 2.64 12.39
CA THR A 34 -10.85 2.22 13.70
C THR A 34 -10.19 0.85 13.58
N THR A 35 -9.03 0.70 14.18
CA THR A 35 -8.30 -0.57 14.29
C THR A 35 -7.62 -0.67 15.65
N THR A 36 -7.48 -1.88 16.17
CA THR A 36 -6.73 -2.14 17.40
C THR A 36 -5.33 -2.61 17.07
N VAL A 37 -4.32 -2.01 17.67
CA VAL A 37 -2.91 -2.39 17.51
C VAL A 37 -2.29 -2.57 18.89
N GLY A 38 -2.03 -3.80 19.29
CA GLY A 38 -1.68 -4.13 20.68
C GLY A 38 -2.80 -3.71 21.61
N ASP A 39 -2.47 -2.90 22.63
CA ASP A 39 -3.42 -2.39 23.63
C ASP A 39 -4.05 -1.03 23.22
N PHE A 40 -3.84 -0.56 22.00
CA PHE A 40 -4.27 0.75 21.55
C PHE A 40 -5.33 0.68 20.47
N ASP A 41 -6.45 1.35 20.68
CA ASP A 41 -7.42 1.63 19.62
C ASP A 41 -6.95 2.85 18.84
N VAL A 42 -6.67 2.65 17.56
CA VAL A 42 -6.21 3.70 16.65
C VAL A 42 -7.35 4.10 15.74
N VAL A 43 -7.63 5.38 15.71
CA VAL A 43 -8.64 6.00 14.84
C VAL A 43 -7.92 6.76 13.74
N LEU A 44 -8.26 6.44 12.48
CA LEU A 44 -7.75 7.13 11.31
C LEU A 44 -8.91 7.86 10.61
N ALA A 45 -8.67 9.06 10.15
CA ALA A 45 -9.69 9.84 9.46
C ALA A 45 -9.08 10.64 8.30
N PHE A 46 -9.82 10.69 7.21
CA PHE A 46 -9.56 11.63 6.14
C PHE A 46 -10.29 12.94 6.47
N PRO A 47 -9.61 14.09 6.43
CA PRO A 47 -10.25 15.35 6.74
C PRO A 47 -11.32 15.66 5.72
N LYS A 48 -12.48 16.10 6.19
CA LYS A 48 -13.50 16.70 5.34
C LYS A 48 -13.07 18.12 5.03
N PHE A 49 -12.86 18.40 3.76
CA PHE A 49 -12.73 19.78 3.32
C PHE A 49 -14.15 20.32 3.05
N GLU A 50 -14.68 21.07 3.99
CA GLU A 50 -15.83 21.94 3.76
C GLU A 50 -15.29 23.24 3.19
N GLY A 51 -15.40 23.43 1.89
CA GLY A 51 -14.99 24.65 1.24
C GLY A 51 -13.90 24.50 0.19
N ARG A 52 -13.63 25.57 -0.53
CA ARG A 52 -12.57 25.66 -1.53
C ARG A 52 -11.23 25.39 -0.89
N LEU A 53 -10.41 24.54 -1.50
CA LEU A 53 -8.98 24.51 -1.17
C LEU A 53 -8.47 25.95 -1.26
N PRO A 54 -7.72 26.44 -0.27
CA PRO A 54 -7.12 27.75 -0.39
C PRO A 54 -6.26 27.74 -1.63
N ALA A 55 -6.67 28.50 -2.65
CA ALA A 55 -5.92 28.70 -3.89
C ALA A 55 -4.55 29.35 -3.64
N GLN A 56 -4.30 29.81 -2.43
CA GLN A 56 -3.09 30.43 -1.98
C GLN A 56 -2.07 29.35 -1.61
N GLY A 57 -1.18 29.06 -2.54
CA GLY A 57 0.01 28.23 -2.28
C GLY A 57 0.32 27.15 -3.32
N TYR A 58 -0.51 26.96 -4.32
CA TYR A 58 -0.22 26.01 -5.41
C TYR A 58 0.04 26.75 -6.73
N PRO A 59 1.30 27.06 -7.07
CA PRO A 59 1.63 27.64 -8.35
C PRO A 59 1.21 26.69 -9.48
N GLY A 60 0.33 27.13 -10.35
CA GLY A 60 -0.13 26.36 -11.52
C GLY A 60 -1.51 25.73 -11.39
N TRP A 61 -2.29 26.00 -10.36
CA TRP A 61 -3.70 25.63 -10.30
C TRP A 61 -4.51 26.47 -11.31
N SER A 62 -5.07 25.80 -12.31
CA SER A 62 -6.01 26.37 -13.29
C SER A 62 -7.36 25.66 -13.27
N GLY A 63 -7.76 25.09 -12.14
CA GLY A 63 -9.00 24.36 -12.01
C GLY A 63 -10.23 25.26 -11.98
N ASP A 64 -11.33 24.75 -12.50
CA ASP A 64 -12.64 25.39 -12.41
C ASP A 64 -13.06 25.51 -10.94
N ASP A 65 -13.18 26.73 -10.45
CA ASP A 65 -13.59 27.06 -9.08
C ASP A 65 -15.00 26.58 -8.73
N SER A 66 -15.78 26.15 -9.71
CA SER A 66 -17.16 25.68 -9.55
C SER A 66 -17.28 24.16 -9.40
N ALA A 67 -16.23 23.39 -9.70
CA ALA A 67 -16.28 21.94 -9.55
C ALA A 67 -16.36 21.57 -8.06
N PRO A 68 -17.24 20.62 -7.67
CA PRO A 68 -17.25 20.10 -6.32
C PRO A 68 -15.84 19.53 -6.04
N VAL A 69 -15.20 20.07 -5.00
CA VAL A 69 -13.87 19.62 -4.61
C VAL A 69 -14.02 18.18 -4.13
N ALA A 70 -13.65 17.24 -5.00
CA ALA A 70 -13.49 15.87 -4.59
C ALA A 70 -12.48 15.85 -3.43
N LEU A 71 -12.80 15.13 -2.37
CA LEU A 71 -11.95 14.99 -1.21
C LEU A 71 -10.57 14.51 -1.64
N SER A 72 -9.59 15.39 -1.60
CA SER A 72 -8.22 14.98 -1.76
C SER A 72 -7.61 14.79 -0.41
N PRO A 73 -7.30 13.58 -0.05
CA PRO A 73 -6.46 13.40 1.09
C PRO A 73 -5.01 13.67 0.68
N THR A 74 -4.62 14.93 0.67
CA THR A 74 -3.20 15.25 0.74
C THR A 74 -2.62 14.73 2.05
N TYR A 75 -3.46 14.51 3.02
CA TYR A 75 -3.10 13.97 4.33
C TYR A 75 -4.27 13.19 4.95
N PHE A 76 -3.96 12.36 5.93
CA PHE A 76 -4.91 11.76 6.85
C PHE A 76 -4.43 11.95 8.29
N THR A 77 -5.37 11.94 9.22
CA THR A 77 -5.08 12.02 10.65
C THR A 77 -5.14 10.63 11.27
N ALA A 78 -4.34 10.40 12.29
CA ALA A 78 -4.44 9.21 13.12
C ALA A 78 -4.31 9.63 14.58
N HIS A 79 -5.12 9.06 15.45
CA HIS A 79 -4.98 9.29 16.89
C HIS A 79 -5.29 8.04 17.69
N THR A 80 -4.79 8.02 18.91
CA THR A 80 -5.16 7.05 19.94
C THR A 80 -5.29 7.76 21.28
N VAL A 81 -6.14 7.20 22.13
CA VAL A 81 -6.35 7.69 23.50
C VAL A 81 -6.13 6.52 24.45
N PHE A 82 -5.37 6.75 25.52
CA PHE A 82 -5.13 5.75 26.54
C PHE A 82 -5.06 6.37 27.94
N ALA A 83 -5.34 5.55 28.94
CA ALA A 83 -5.32 5.97 30.32
C ALA A 83 -3.93 5.82 30.92
N LEU A 84 -3.48 6.84 31.66
CA LEU A 84 -2.27 6.81 32.47
C LEU A 84 -2.63 6.80 33.98
N THR A 85 -2.00 5.90 34.73
CA THR A 85 -2.08 5.93 36.19
C THR A 85 -1.36 7.19 36.69
N PRO A 86 -1.99 8.00 37.56
CA PRO A 86 -1.32 9.15 38.16
C PRO A 86 -0.09 8.74 38.98
N GLY A 87 0.96 9.57 38.91
CA GLY A 87 2.15 9.36 39.72
C GLY A 87 3.16 8.34 39.15
N LEU A 88 3.01 7.96 37.88
CA LEU A 88 4.03 7.17 37.20
C LEU A 88 5.31 7.98 36.95
N ASP A 89 6.44 7.31 37.03
CA ASP A 89 7.74 7.90 36.71
C ASP A 89 7.81 8.28 35.23
N GLU A 90 8.52 9.36 34.93
CA GLU A 90 8.72 9.86 33.56
C GLU A 90 9.16 8.77 32.56
N PRO A 91 10.10 7.84 32.87
CA PRO A 91 10.47 6.76 31.94
C PRO A 91 9.33 5.83 31.57
N VAL A 92 8.40 5.57 32.49
CA VAL A 92 7.23 4.72 32.25
C VAL A 92 6.25 5.44 31.30
N VAL A 93 6.00 6.73 31.55
CA VAL A 93 5.18 7.58 30.68
C VAL A 93 5.76 7.61 29.27
N GLN A 94 7.06 7.83 29.14
CA GLN A 94 7.75 7.84 27.84
C GLN A 94 7.68 6.48 27.13
N THR A 95 7.74 5.38 27.86
CA THR A 95 7.59 4.03 27.30
C THR A 95 6.19 3.81 26.72
N GLN A 96 5.15 4.22 27.44
CA GLN A 96 3.76 4.11 26.96
C GLN A 96 3.49 5.04 25.77
N LEU A 97 4.04 6.26 25.77
CA LEU A 97 3.98 7.17 24.63
C LEU A 97 4.65 6.57 23.38
N LYS A 98 5.82 5.97 23.52
CA LYS A 98 6.49 5.26 22.41
C LYS A 98 5.64 4.12 21.86
N ALA A 99 5.01 3.33 22.72
CA ALA A 99 4.13 2.24 22.30
C ALA A 99 2.89 2.77 21.56
N ALA A 100 2.25 3.83 22.05
CA ALA A 100 1.12 4.47 21.39
C ALA A 100 1.50 5.06 20.02
N ILE A 101 2.65 5.72 19.93
CA ILE A 101 3.19 6.24 18.65
C ILE A 101 3.46 5.10 17.68
N ALA A 102 4.05 4.00 18.15
CA ALA A 102 4.30 2.82 17.32
C ALA A 102 2.99 2.21 16.78
N ALA A 103 1.94 2.14 17.61
CA ALA A 103 0.61 1.67 17.19
C ALA A 103 0.01 2.56 16.10
N ILE A 104 0.04 3.88 16.27
CA ILE A 104 -0.41 4.85 15.27
C ILE A 104 0.38 4.68 13.96
N ARG A 105 1.70 4.57 14.02
CA ARG A 105 2.56 4.37 12.84
C ARG A 105 2.25 3.09 12.11
N PHE A 106 2.03 2.01 12.84
CA PHE A 106 1.67 0.71 12.25
C PHE A 106 0.34 0.78 11.51
N ALA A 107 -0.70 1.39 12.10
CA ALA A 107 -1.99 1.58 11.45
C ALA A 107 -1.86 2.49 10.21
N ALA A 108 -1.11 3.58 10.32
CA ALA A 108 -0.86 4.51 9.22
C ALA A 108 -0.09 3.84 8.06
N ALA A 109 0.88 2.98 8.37
CA ALA A 109 1.61 2.21 7.36
C ALA A 109 0.68 1.24 6.62
N ARG A 110 -0.20 0.53 7.32
CA ARG A 110 -1.20 -0.35 6.70
C ARG A 110 -2.16 0.39 5.77
N LEU A 111 -2.64 1.56 6.20
CA LEU A 111 -3.49 2.40 5.35
C LEU A 111 -2.72 2.89 4.11
N SER A 112 -1.47 3.30 4.28
CA SER A 112 -0.60 3.70 3.16
C SER A 112 -0.29 2.53 2.22
N ASP A 113 -0.15 1.31 2.73
CA ASP A 113 0.00 0.10 1.92
C ASP A 113 -1.26 -0.19 1.11
N ALA A 114 -2.44 -0.02 1.69
CA ALA A 114 -3.71 -0.13 0.98
C ALA A 114 -3.81 0.91 -0.14
N LEU A 115 -3.52 2.17 0.16
CA LEU A 115 -3.46 3.24 -0.84
C LEU A 115 -2.53 2.89 -1.99
N ARG A 116 -1.37 2.32 -1.73
CA ARG A 116 -0.41 1.91 -2.76
C ARG A 116 -0.88 0.75 -3.61
N VAL A 117 -1.58 -0.20 -3.03
CA VAL A 117 -2.04 -1.39 -3.75
C VAL A 117 -3.21 -1.08 -4.65
N GLU A 118 -4.19 -0.36 -4.13
CA GLU A 118 -5.35 0.05 -4.90
C GLU A 118 -5.00 1.14 -5.93
N GLN A 119 -3.90 1.86 -5.67
CA GLN A 119 -3.49 3.05 -6.41
C GLN A 119 -2.03 2.99 -6.86
N PRO A 120 -1.66 2.04 -7.66
CA PRO A 120 -0.26 1.83 -8.01
C PRO A 120 0.36 2.91 -8.90
N SER A 121 -0.43 3.84 -9.39
CA SER A 121 0.03 5.03 -10.12
C SER A 121 0.37 6.21 -9.19
N VAL A 122 0.02 6.15 -7.93
CA VAL A 122 0.49 7.12 -6.95
C VAL A 122 1.95 6.81 -6.66
N GLY A 123 2.84 7.63 -7.17
CA GLY A 123 4.26 7.60 -6.83
C GLY A 123 4.41 7.86 -5.34
N MET A 124 4.41 6.80 -4.58
CA MET A 124 4.30 6.91 -3.15
C MET A 124 5.64 7.08 -2.47
N VAL A 125 5.62 7.97 -1.56
CA VAL A 125 6.30 7.96 -0.28
C VAL A 125 6.58 6.52 0.15
N GLY A 126 7.77 6.24 0.62
CA GLY A 126 8.19 4.90 1.06
C GLY A 126 7.19 4.19 1.99
N HIS A 127 7.52 3.00 2.44
CA HIS A 127 6.65 2.15 3.28
C HIS A 127 6.13 2.83 4.55
N ILE A 128 6.74 3.92 4.97
CA ILE A 128 6.33 4.71 6.13
C ILE A 128 5.81 6.05 5.61
N PRO A 129 4.53 6.38 5.84
CA PRO A 129 3.99 7.67 5.45
C PRO A 129 4.72 8.79 6.19
N LYS A 130 4.94 9.92 5.48
CA LYS A 130 5.56 11.09 6.08
C LYS A 130 4.68 11.62 7.21
N VAL A 131 5.27 11.77 8.38
CA VAL A 131 4.63 12.46 9.50
C VAL A 131 4.75 13.96 9.28
N LEU A 132 3.62 14.65 9.20
CA LEU A 132 3.57 16.12 9.10
C LEU A 132 3.52 16.77 10.48
N SER A 133 2.81 16.15 11.41
CA SER A 133 2.79 16.55 12.80
C SER A 133 2.58 15.35 13.72
N LEU A 134 3.10 15.45 14.93
CA LEU A 134 2.92 14.47 15.99
C LEU A 134 2.87 15.22 17.31
N THR A 135 1.78 15.07 18.05
CA THR A 135 1.56 15.73 19.35
C THR A 135 1.00 14.74 20.36
N ALA A 136 1.35 14.93 21.61
CA ALA A 136 0.75 14.19 22.71
C ALA A 136 0.22 15.22 23.72
N THR A 137 -0.99 14.97 24.23
CA THR A 137 -1.68 15.88 25.14
C THR A 137 -2.31 15.09 26.29
N ASP A 138 -2.06 15.49 27.50
CA ASP A 138 -2.86 15.10 28.64
C ASP A 138 -4.20 15.84 28.53
N VAL A 139 -5.24 15.13 28.11
CA VAL A 139 -6.58 15.70 27.90
C VAL A 139 -7.20 16.15 29.20
N THR A 140 -6.88 15.46 30.30
CA THR A 140 -7.41 15.75 31.64
C THR A 140 -6.87 17.07 32.18
N GLN A 141 -5.61 17.37 31.91
CA GLN A 141 -4.95 18.58 32.42
C GLN A 141 -4.74 19.67 31.36
N GLY A 142 -4.99 19.35 30.07
CA GLY A 142 -4.75 20.27 28.98
C GLY A 142 -3.26 20.51 28.67
N LEU A 143 -2.37 19.64 29.15
CA LEU A 143 -0.92 19.82 29.04
C LEU A 143 -0.36 19.09 27.82
N LYS A 144 0.49 19.77 27.05
CA LYS A 144 1.28 19.13 25.99
C LYS A 144 2.43 18.35 26.58
N LEU A 145 2.59 17.10 26.15
CA LEU A 145 3.67 16.22 26.55
C LEU A 145 4.79 16.26 25.51
N THR A 146 6.02 16.07 25.97
CA THR A 146 7.19 15.94 25.06
C THR A 146 7.09 14.61 24.30
N VAL A 147 7.08 14.70 22.98
CA VAL A 147 7.08 13.53 22.11
C VAL A 147 8.50 12.99 21.96
N PRO A 148 8.73 11.69 22.23
CA PRO A 148 10.09 11.13 22.29
C PRO A 148 10.80 10.95 20.96
N GLU A 149 10.13 11.24 19.84
CA GLU A 149 10.68 10.97 18.51
C GLU A 149 10.71 12.19 17.60
N PRO A 150 11.81 12.40 16.87
CA PRO A 150 11.89 13.46 15.88
C PRO A 150 10.98 13.16 14.67
N LEU A 151 10.42 14.22 14.09
CA LEU A 151 9.74 14.15 12.80
C LEU A 151 10.78 13.90 11.69
N ASN A 152 10.71 12.76 11.02
CA ASN A 152 11.56 12.48 9.88
C ASN A 152 10.98 13.13 8.62
N PRO A 153 11.68 14.06 7.95
CA PRO A 153 11.25 14.59 6.68
C PRO A 153 11.33 13.49 5.61
N ALA A 154 10.21 13.17 4.99
CA ALA A 154 10.17 12.29 3.82
C ALA A 154 10.09 13.14 2.55
N TYR A 155 10.63 12.63 1.44
CA TYR A 155 10.62 13.31 0.15
C TYR A 155 9.35 12.95 -0.64
N PRO A 156 8.75 13.92 -1.34
CA PRO A 156 7.52 13.70 -2.08
C PRO A 156 7.81 13.12 -3.46
N MET A 157 6.95 12.25 -3.95
CA MET A 157 6.77 12.01 -5.39
C MET A 157 5.35 11.64 -5.77
N VAL A 158 5.02 12.02 -6.98
CA VAL A 158 3.73 12.23 -7.58
C VAL A 158 3.34 11.06 -8.47
N VAL A 159 2.12 10.73 -8.64
CA VAL A 159 1.13 10.92 -9.72
C VAL A 159 0.15 9.77 -9.84
N GLY A 160 -1.10 10.12 -10.11
CA GLY A 160 -2.14 9.24 -10.64
C GLY A 160 -3.11 8.73 -9.60
N LEU A 161 -4.35 8.85 -9.96
CA LEU A 161 -5.48 8.74 -9.07
C LEU A 161 -6.15 7.39 -9.14
N PRO A 162 -6.43 6.84 -8.02
CA PRO A 162 -7.41 5.80 -7.92
C PRO A 162 -8.26 5.91 -6.68
N VAL A 163 -9.32 5.13 -6.66
CA VAL A 163 -10.28 5.13 -5.57
C VAL A 163 -9.84 4.11 -4.51
N LEU A 164 -9.48 4.59 -3.32
CA LEU A 164 -9.42 3.70 -2.17
C LEU A 164 -10.84 3.52 -1.65
N THR A 165 -11.35 2.29 -1.72
CA THR A 165 -12.68 1.95 -1.18
C THR A 165 -12.64 1.77 0.33
N LEU A 166 -13.79 1.94 1.00
CA LEU A 166 -13.92 1.68 2.43
C LEU A 166 -13.56 0.23 2.77
N ASP A 167 -14.00 -0.71 1.95
CA ASP A 167 -13.75 -2.13 2.15
C ASP A 167 -12.26 -2.46 2.03
N ALA A 168 -11.57 -1.93 1.00
CA ALA A 168 -10.14 -2.12 0.82
C ALA A 168 -9.34 -1.52 1.99
N ALA A 169 -9.69 -0.32 2.44
CA ALA A 169 -9.06 0.32 3.59
C ALA A 169 -9.28 -0.47 4.88
N THR A 170 -10.52 -0.88 5.14
CA THR A 170 -10.88 -1.65 6.34
C THR A 170 -10.20 -3.01 6.34
N ASN A 171 -10.18 -3.70 5.20
CA ASN A 171 -9.48 -4.98 5.06
C ASN A 171 -7.97 -4.84 5.29
N ALA A 172 -7.34 -3.81 4.72
CA ALA A 172 -5.91 -3.56 4.92
C ALA A 172 -5.56 -3.21 6.37
N LEU A 173 -6.43 -2.48 7.06
CA LEU A 173 -6.23 -2.16 8.48
C LEU A 173 -6.31 -3.42 9.35
N ARG A 174 -7.23 -4.32 9.07
CA ARG A 174 -7.40 -5.57 9.83
C ARG A 174 -6.34 -6.61 9.50
N ASN A 175 -6.15 -6.87 8.24
CA ASN A 175 -5.40 -8.04 7.75
C ASN A 175 -4.02 -7.67 7.18
N GLY A 176 -3.76 -6.38 6.95
CA GLY A 176 -2.64 -5.93 6.14
C GLY A 176 -2.90 -6.15 4.64
N VAL A 177 -1.95 -5.76 3.83
CA VAL A 177 -1.93 -6.01 2.40
C VAL A 177 -1.19 -7.32 2.14
N SER A 178 -1.68 -8.14 1.21
CA SER A 178 -0.99 -9.39 0.89
C SER A 178 0.43 -9.10 0.39
N PRO A 179 1.45 -9.85 0.87
CA PRO A 179 2.84 -9.61 0.49
C PRO A 179 3.08 -9.57 -1.04
N PRO A 180 2.46 -10.44 -1.87
CA PRO A 180 2.60 -10.36 -3.31
C PRO A 180 2.09 -9.02 -3.91
N ARG A 181 0.94 -8.52 -3.44
CA ARG A 181 0.40 -7.23 -3.91
C ARG A 181 1.28 -6.05 -3.49
N ALA A 182 1.85 -6.10 -2.28
CA ALA A 182 2.80 -5.09 -1.82
C ALA A 182 4.09 -5.08 -2.67
N LEU A 183 4.64 -6.26 -3.00
CA LEU A 183 5.81 -6.38 -3.88
C LEU A 183 5.53 -5.85 -5.28
N LEU A 184 4.36 -6.17 -5.85
CA LEU A 184 3.94 -5.68 -7.16
C LEU A 184 3.80 -4.15 -7.16
N SER A 185 3.22 -3.58 -6.12
CA SER A 185 3.12 -2.13 -5.96
C SER A 185 4.50 -1.46 -5.94
N GLN A 186 5.45 -2.04 -5.22
CA GLN A 186 6.84 -1.56 -5.22
C GLN A 186 7.51 -1.71 -6.60
N ALA A 187 7.27 -2.82 -7.31
CA ALA A 187 7.77 -2.99 -8.68
C ALA A 187 7.26 -1.88 -9.60
N ARG A 188 5.98 -1.55 -9.53
CA ARG A 188 5.39 -0.47 -10.31
C ARG A 188 6.02 0.89 -9.98
N TYR A 189 6.20 1.20 -8.71
CA TYR A 189 6.89 2.40 -8.30
C TYR A 189 8.28 2.52 -8.94
N LEU A 190 9.07 1.45 -8.91
CA LEU A 190 10.43 1.43 -9.48
C LEU A 190 10.46 1.60 -11.01
N THR A 191 9.38 1.27 -11.71
CA THR A 191 9.23 1.54 -13.16
C THR A 191 8.67 2.92 -13.47
N GLN A 192 8.13 3.64 -12.49
CA GLN A 192 7.57 4.98 -12.69
C GLN A 192 8.52 6.09 -12.20
N SER A 193 9.51 5.75 -11.40
CA SER A 193 10.47 6.70 -10.86
C SER A 193 11.31 7.33 -11.97
N THR A 194 11.13 8.63 -12.18
CA THR A 194 11.89 9.40 -13.19
C THR A 194 13.30 9.72 -12.73
N ASN A 195 13.53 9.82 -11.42
CA ASN A 195 14.80 10.26 -10.85
C ASN A 195 15.81 9.12 -10.65
N SER A 196 15.33 7.89 -10.50
CA SER A 196 16.19 6.73 -10.31
C SER A 196 15.44 5.46 -10.72
N PRO A 197 15.21 5.24 -12.02
CA PRO A 197 14.54 4.04 -12.49
C PRO A 197 15.39 2.81 -12.19
N GLN A 198 14.74 1.79 -11.62
CA GLN A 198 15.38 0.51 -11.30
C GLN A 198 14.66 -0.65 -12.00
N PRO A 199 14.76 -0.71 -13.35
CA PRO A 199 13.99 -1.67 -14.14
C PRO A 199 14.31 -3.13 -13.77
N GLY A 200 15.55 -3.43 -13.44
CA GLY A 200 15.95 -4.76 -13.02
C GLY A 200 15.30 -5.18 -11.71
N THR A 201 15.37 -4.34 -10.68
CA THR A 201 14.72 -4.61 -9.39
C THR A 201 13.20 -4.74 -9.55
N ALA A 202 12.58 -3.91 -10.38
CA ALA A 202 11.16 -3.98 -10.67
C ALA A 202 10.75 -5.35 -11.25
N ILE A 203 11.50 -5.87 -12.22
CA ILE A 203 11.28 -7.19 -12.83
C ILE A 203 11.39 -8.31 -11.76
N LEU A 204 12.41 -8.26 -10.93
CA LEU A 204 12.59 -9.25 -9.86
C LEU A 204 11.40 -9.27 -8.90
N LEU A 205 10.98 -8.08 -8.42
CA LEU A 205 9.84 -7.96 -7.51
C LEU A 205 8.53 -8.40 -8.15
N ALA A 206 8.27 -8.01 -9.41
CA ALA A 206 7.07 -8.39 -10.12
C ALA A 206 6.99 -9.91 -10.36
N ALA A 207 8.10 -10.53 -10.75
CA ALA A 207 8.16 -11.98 -10.95
C ALA A 207 7.92 -12.76 -9.64
N VAL A 208 8.56 -12.33 -8.55
CA VAL A 208 8.33 -12.93 -7.20
C VAL A 208 6.88 -12.72 -6.76
N ALA A 209 6.33 -11.53 -6.98
CA ALA A 209 4.93 -11.23 -6.65
C ALA A 209 3.96 -12.16 -7.39
N ALA A 210 4.09 -12.25 -8.72
CA ALA A 210 3.23 -13.10 -9.54
C ALA A 210 3.36 -14.58 -9.15
N GLU A 211 4.59 -15.09 -8.98
CA GLU A 211 4.82 -16.48 -8.60
C GLU A 211 4.24 -16.81 -7.22
N THR A 212 4.44 -15.95 -6.22
CA THR A 212 3.94 -16.17 -4.86
C THR A 212 2.43 -16.08 -4.82
N TYR A 213 1.84 -15.08 -5.47
CA TYR A 213 0.39 -14.92 -5.55
C TYR A 213 -0.28 -16.15 -6.17
N ALA A 214 0.24 -16.64 -7.29
CA ALA A 214 -0.30 -17.83 -7.92
C ALA A 214 -0.24 -19.07 -7.03
N LYS A 215 0.87 -19.27 -6.30
CA LYS A 215 1.00 -20.37 -5.35
C LYS A 215 -0.02 -20.29 -4.22
N GLU A 216 -0.22 -19.10 -3.65
CA GLU A 216 -1.18 -18.86 -2.58
C GLU A 216 -2.62 -19.04 -3.07
N SER A 217 -2.99 -18.42 -4.19
CA SER A 217 -4.34 -18.52 -4.78
C SER A 217 -4.70 -19.96 -5.17
N LEU A 218 -3.81 -20.65 -5.88
CA LEU A 218 -4.05 -22.04 -6.26
C LEU A 218 -4.11 -22.99 -5.05
N LYS A 219 -3.32 -22.71 -4.01
CA LYS A 219 -3.39 -23.47 -2.76
C LYS A 219 -4.73 -23.28 -2.06
N SER A 220 -5.26 -22.04 -2.02
CA SER A 220 -6.54 -21.74 -1.37
C SER A 220 -7.73 -22.36 -2.10
N CYS A 221 -7.65 -22.53 -3.42
CA CYS A 221 -8.71 -23.17 -4.22
C CYS A 221 -8.75 -24.71 -4.11
N ARG A 222 -7.77 -25.33 -3.45
CA ARG A 222 -7.70 -26.79 -3.33
C ARG A 222 -8.19 -27.27 -1.97
N PRO A 223 -9.05 -28.29 -1.92
CA PRO A 223 -9.40 -28.94 -0.66
C PRO A 223 -8.15 -29.54 0.02
N PRO A 224 -8.09 -29.53 1.36
CA PRO A 224 -7.05 -30.23 2.09
C PRO A 224 -6.95 -31.70 1.67
N GLY A 225 -5.72 -32.21 1.49
CA GLY A 225 -5.49 -33.61 1.10
C GLY A 225 -5.69 -33.95 -0.39
N SER A 226 -5.95 -32.93 -1.25
CA SER A 226 -6.08 -33.16 -2.70
C SER A 226 -4.80 -33.78 -3.29
N THR A 227 -4.98 -34.79 -4.16
CA THR A 227 -3.89 -35.41 -4.95
C THR A 227 -4.12 -35.13 -6.44
N PRO A 228 -3.06 -34.83 -7.25
CA PRO A 228 -1.68 -34.57 -6.81
C PRO A 228 -1.55 -33.26 -6.00
N SER A 229 -0.58 -33.13 -5.10
CA SER A 229 -0.35 -31.89 -4.36
C SER A 229 0.10 -30.76 -5.30
N LEU A 230 -0.09 -29.49 -4.91
CA LEU A 230 0.39 -28.35 -5.70
C LEU A 230 1.91 -28.46 -5.92
N ARG A 231 2.65 -28.91 -4.93
CA ARG A 231 4.09 -29.15 -5.02
C ARG A 231 4.45 -30.20 -6.07
N SER A 232 3.69 -31.31 -6.16
CA SER A 232 3.93 -32.35 -7.18
C SER A 232 3.57 -31.84 -8.57
N LEU A 233 2.53 -31.02 -8.73
CA LEU A 233 2.23 -30.35 -9.99
C LEU A 233 3.34 -29.40 -10.42
N GLN A 234 3.88 -28.61 -9.51
CA GLN A 234 5.02 -27.73 -9.80
C GLN A 234 6.27 -28.52 -10.19
N GLN A 235 6.53 -29.66 -9.55
CA GLN A 235 7.65 -30.54 -9.92
C GLN A 235 7.46 -31.15 -11.32
N LYS A 236 6.23 -31.50 -11.68
CA LYS A 236 5.88 -32.04 -12.99
C LYS A 236 6.05 -31.02 -14.13
N HIS A 237 5.65 -29.76 -13.91
CA HIS A 237 5.64 -28.71 -14.94
C HIS A 237 6.91 -27.85 -14.96
N GLY A 238 7.54 -27.62 -13.81
CA GLY A 238 8.90 -27.10 -13.68
C GLY A 238 9.09 -25.59 -13.86
N SER A 239 8.11 -24.84 -14.38
CA SER A 239 8.22 -23.41 -14.67
C SER A 239 7.24 -22.56 -13.86
N ALA A 240 7.65 -21.32 -13.50
CA ALA A 240 6.77 -20.40 -12.77
C ALA A 240 5.55 -19.97 -13.62
N ILE A 241 5.68 -19.89 -14.93
CA ILE A 241 4.56 -19.57 -15.81
C ILE A 241 3.49 -20.67 -15.80
N ASP A 242 3.87 -21.92 -15.60
CA ASP A 242 2.94 -23.06 -15.59
C ASP A 242 1.87 -22.95 -14.49
N LEU A 243 2.15 -22.13 -13.44
CA LEU A 243 1.16 -21.79 -12.42
C LEU A 243 -0.09 -21.10 -13.00
N TYR A 244 0.05 -20.35 -14.07
CA TYR A 244 -1.03 -19.64 -14.75
C TYR A 244 -1.61 -20.42 -15.97
N GLY A 245 -0.96 -21.48 -16.38
CA GLY A 245 -1.36 -22.33 -17.50
C GLY A 245 -1.83 -23.72 -17.06
N PRO A 246 -1.02 -24.75 -17.29
CA PRO A 246 -1.42 -26.14 -17.05
C PRO A 246 -1.77 -26.43 -15.58
N ILE A 247 -1.09 -25.81 -14.61
CA ILE A 247 -1.39 -26.01 -13.20
C ILE A 247 -2.73 -25.35 -12.82
N ALA A 248 -2.97 -24.11 -13.26
CA ALA A 248 -4.25 -23.45 -13.07
C ALA A 248 -5.39 -24.26 -13.71
N LYS A 249 -5.17 -24.80 -14.91
CA LYS A 249 -6.15 -25.66 -15.57
C LYS A 249 -6.51 -26.90 -14.74
N GLU A 250 -5.52 -27.56 -14.13
CA GLU A 250 -5.75 -28.71 -13.26
C GLU A 250 -6.45 -28.35 -11.93
N VAL A 251 -6.22 -27.14 -11.42
CA VAL A 251 -6.72 -26.73 -10.09
C VAL A 251 -8.06 -26.02 -10.14
N ILE A 252 -8.22 -25.07 -11.07
CA ILE A 252 -9.40 -24.20 -11.17
C ILE A 252 -10.16 -24.33 -12.50
N GLY A 253 -9.74 -25.22 -13.40
CA GLY A 253 -10.38 -25.45 -14.69
C GLY A 253 -10.10 -24.35 -15.74
N ARG A 254 -9.26 -23.34 -15.46
CA ARG A 254 -8.94 -22.21 -16.34
C ARG A 254 -7.45 -22.20 -16.65
N SER A 255 -7.10 -21.61 -17.80
CA SER A 255 -5.71 -21.46 -18.25
C SER A 255 -5.51 -20.11 -18.91
N LEU A 256 -4.57 -19.31 -18.41
CA LEU A 256 -4.25 -18.01 -18.99
C LEU A 256 -3.78 -18.15 -20.45
N GLU A 257 -3.09 -19.25 -20.77
CA GLU A 257 -2.67 -19.56 -22.14
C GLU A 257 -3.84 -19.63 -23.13
N HIS A 258 -5.01 -20.08 -22.65
CA HIS A 258 -6.23 -20.16 -23.44
C HIS A 258 -7.07 -18.90 -23.37
N ASP A 259 -7.19 -18.31 -22.16
CA ASP A 259 -8.09 -17.18 -21.89
C ASP A 259 -7.51 -15.88 -22.47
N ASP A 260 -6.18 -15.68 -22.37
CA ASP A 260 -5.46 -14.51 -22.89
C ASP A 260 -4.04 -14.91 -23.33
N PRO A 261 -3.85 -15.39 -24.58
CA PRO A 261 -2.54 -15.80 -25.11
C PRO A 261 -1.51 -14.65 -25.12
N THR A 262 -1.96 -13.40 -25.27
CA THR A 262 -1.07 -12.24 -25.28
C THR A 262 -0.48 -12.02 -23.91
N LEU A 263 -1.33 -11.97 -22.88
CA LEU A 263 -0.92 -11.84 -21.50
C LEU A 263 -0.04 -13.02 -21.06
N TRP A 264 -0.38 -14.25 -21.47
CA TRP A 264 0.46 -15.43 -21.26
C TRP A 264 1.87 -15.25 -21.83
N SER A 265 1.98 -14.78 -23.07
CA SER A 265 3.28 -14.50 -23.71
C SER A 265 4.08 -13.46 -22.93
N ASP A 266 3.45 -12.37 -22.51
CA ASP A 266 4.12 -11.29 -21.77
C ASP A 266 4.54 -11.72 -20.37
N LEU A 267 3.71 -12.50 -19.68
CA LEU A 267 4.08 -13.11 -18.40
C LEU A 267 5.27 -14.09 -18.58
N GLY A 268 5.32 -14.85 -19.68
CA GLY A 268 6.46 -15.69 -20.04
C GLY A 268 7.74 -14.89 -20.24
N LYS A 269 7.65 -13.73 -20.89
CA LYS A 269 8.78 -12.79 -21.04
C LYS A 269 9.25 -12.27 -19.67
N LEU A 270 8.33 -11.98 -18.75
CA LEU A 270 8.68 -11.54 -17.38
C LEU A 270 9.58 -12.59 -16.70
N PHE A 271 9.13 -13.84 -16.62
CA PHE A 271 9.90 -14.90 -15.96
C PHE A 271 11.21 -15.21 -16.70
N SER A 272 11.21 -15.20 -18.04
CA SER A 272 12.42 -15.35 -18.84
C SER A 272 13.43 -14.22 -18.59
N THR A 273 12.95 -12.96 -18.55
CA THR A 273 13.80 -11.80 -18.28
C THR A 273 14.41 -11.88 -16.87
N ARG A 274 13.61 -12.22 -15.85
CA ARG A 274 14.11 -12.46 -14.49
C ARG A 274 15.24 -13.50 -14.47
N ASN A 275 15.05 -14.61 -15.18
CA ASN A 275 16.05 -15.67 -15.24
C ASN A 275 17.33 -15.22 -15.97
N LYS A 276 17.19 -14.48 -17.08
CA LYS A 276 18.35 -13.90 -17.80
C LYS A 276 19.13 -12.93 -16.91
N MET A 277 18.44 -12.10 -16.15
CA MET A 277 19.08 -11.17 -15.21
C MET A 277 19.86 -11.91 -14.13
N ALA A 278 19.26 -12.95 -13.54
CA ALA A 278 19.90 -13.74 -12.48
C ALA A 278 21.18 -14.47 -12.98
N HIS A 279 21.20 -14.89 -14.24
CA HIS A 279 22.30 -15.72 -14.77
C HIS A 279 23.26 -14.97 -15.71
N ARG A 280 22.83 -13.86 -16.33
CA ARG A 280 23.59 -13.19 -17.39
C ARG A 280 23.84 -11.71 -17.13
N LEU A 281 23.42 -11.18 -16.00
CA LEU A 281 23.56 -9.76 -15.61
C LEU A 281 23.01 -8.78 -16.67
N THR A 282 22.01 -9.20 -17.45
CA THR A 282 21.35 -8.32 -18.41
C THR A 282 20.38 -7.40 -17.72
N THR A 283 20.40 -6.11 -18.05
CA THR A 283 19.45 -5.14 -17.50
C THR A 283 18.37 -4.86 -18.56
N PRO A 284 17.08 -5.02 -18.24
CA PRO A 284 15.99 -4.68 -19.15
C PRO A 284 15.92 -3.16 -19.36
N THR A 285 15.33 -2.73 -20.47
CA THR A 285 15.03 -1.31 -20.67
C THR A 285 13.89 -0.88 -19.75
N HIS A 286 13.80 0.42 -19.49
CA HIS A 286 12.73 0.95 -18.64
C HIS A 286 11.31 0.71 -19.22
N PRO A 287 11.04 0.95 -20.54
CA PRO A 287 9.75 0.61 -21.16
C PRO A 287 9.40 -0.88 -21.06
N ASP A 288 10.38 -1.77 -21.33
CA ASP A 288 10.15 -3.21 -21.23
C ASP A 288 9.76 -3.63 -19.81
N ALA A 289 10.49 -3.11 -18.81
CA ALA A 289 10.18 -3.40 -17.41
C ALA A 289 8.78 -2.94 -17.02
N ARG A 290 8.36 -1.75 -17.47
CA ARG A 290 7.01 -1.24 -17.22
C ARG A 290 5.94 -2.17 -17.78
N ASN A 291 6.08 -2.59 -19.04
CA ASN A 291 5.11 -3.48 -19.69
C ASN A 291 5.03 -4.84 -18.98
N LEU A 292 6.17 -5.41 -18.59
CA LEU A 292 6.23 -6.70 -17.92
C LEU A 292 5.67 -6.64 -16.48
N VAL A 293 5.83 -5.52 -15.78
CA VAL A 293 5.20 -5.30 -14.46
C VAL A 293 3.68 -5.19 -14.61
N VAL A 294 3.18 -4.54 -15.67
CA VAL A 294 1.73 -4.48 -15.96
C VAL A 294 1.21 -5.89 -16.28
N ALA A 295 1.94 -6.70 -17.04
CA ALA A 295 1.55 -8.08 -17.31
C ALA A 295 1.46 -8.93 -16.04
N ALA A 296 2.40 -8.76 -15.10
CA ALA A 296 2.32 -9.44 -13.80
C ALA A 296 1.02 -9.06 -13.04
N MET A 297 0.67 -7.78 -13.03
CA MET A 297 -0.55 -7.29 -12.38
C MET A 297 -1.80 -7.92 -13.01
N GLN A 298 -1.93 -7.85 -14.32
CA GLN A 298 -3.08 -8.40 -15.05
C GLN A 298 -3.21 -9.92 -14.86
N ALA A 299 -2.09 -10.64 -14.82
CA ALA A 299 -2.08 -12.07 -14.56
C ALA A 299 -2.53 -12.39 -13.11
N MET A 300 -2.11 -11.61 -12.12
CA MET A 300 -2.59 -11.75 -10.75
C MET A 300 -4.09 -11.47 -10.64
N ASP A 301 -4.60 -10.46 -11.33
CA ASP A 301 -6.03 -10.11 -11.37
C ASP A 301 -6.86 -11.18 -12.11
N TRP A 302 -6.31 -11.80 -13.17
CA TRP A 302 -6.95 -12.91 -13.86
C TRP A 302 -7.13 -14.14 -12.95
N LEU A 303 -6.20 -14.38 -12.05
CA LEU A 303 -6.22 -15.56 -11.16
C LEU A 303 -7.09 -15.33 -9.90
N GLY A 304 -7.29 -14.08 -9.46
CA GLY A 304 -8.07 -13.69 -8.26
C GLY A 304 -9.49 -13.42 -8.56
#